data_3ab4f7330d9fe5cf40af75e6b39cdea8
#
_entry.id   3ab4f7330d9fe5cf40af75e6b39cdea8
#
_cell.length_a   1.000
_cell.length_b   1.000
_cell.length_c   1.000
_cell.angle_alpha   90.00
_cell.angle_beta   90.00
_cell.angle_gamma   90.00
#
_symmetry.space_group_name_H-M   'P 1'
#
loop_
_entity.id
_entity.type
_entity.pdbx_description
1 polymer ?
#
loop_
_entity_poly.entity_id
_entity_poly.type
_entity_poly.pdbx_seq_one_letter_code
_entity_poly.pdbx_strand_id
1 'polypeptide(L)'
;MNKIDFVFPYVDCSDPIWQESYKEERRKNDLPTEISQVRFRQWDNLKYLFRGIEKFAPWIGNVYMIVSNKEQVPDWVNTNEVKIVLHSDIIPEQFLPTFNSCTIEMFIGNIKGLSERFIYSNDDMFFLRPMKEEDFFINAVPKLSAKTDKGLETMFKRVEWKCLRMIADYFGTKLPDPEEVFLKIPHTFVPITRETTRVVGTIFKPEIYSSCSPFRKSKNLNQYIYTYYQIFSSTYLESERTYKYTSFKDREYVLDKARVIAEDITKQTYDSICINDVIDFKSEVVFEAAKQIINNAFDTILPESSKYELNLDNLLEKKYNIFKWLNKIVAEFEFTTDKEIKIFIDGIIETIEKIKQKRLEGNYSESSEDSFTDSNS
;
A
#
# COMPACT_ATOMS: atom_id res chain seq x y z
N MET A 1 17.47 19.20 -7.37
CA MET A 1 17.62 17.74 -7.56
C MET A 1 16.25 17.17 -7.87
N ASN A 2 16.14 16.24 -8.81
CA ASN A 2 14.85 15.61 -9.09
C ASN A 2 14.48 14.72 -7.91
N LYS A 3 13.29 14.91 -7.33
CA LYS A 3 12.78 14.13 -6.19
C LYS A 3 12.70 12.64 -6.55
N ILE A 4 12.81 11.79 -5.55
CA ILE A 4 12.46 10.36 -5.64
C ILE A 4 11.10 10.20 -4.94
N ASP A 5 10.11 9.72 -5.66
CA ASP A 5 8.78 9.46 -5.11
C ASP A 5 8.66 8.03 -4.57
N PHE A 6 7.67 7.79 -3.73
CA PHE A 6 7.38 6.47 -3.17
C PHE A 6 5.96 6.06 -3.56
N VAL A 7 5.81 4.84 -4.07
CA VAL A 7 4.54 4.33 -4.62
C VAL A 7 4.21 2.97 -4.04
N PHE A 8 3.01 2.81 -3.52
CA PHE A 8 2.54 1.51 -3.05
C PHE A 8 1.04 1.33 -3.27
N PRO A 9 0.56 0.11 -3.62
CA PRO A 9 -0.85 -0.24 -3.60
C PRO A 9 -1.30 -0.57 -2.18
N TYR A 10 -2.56 -0.25 -1.87
CA TYR A 10 -3.19 -0.58 -0.60
C TYR A 10 -4.60 -1.10 -0.80
N VAL A 11 -5.04 -1.98 0.10
CA VAL A 11 -6.40 -2.49 0.15
C VAL A 11 -6.88 -2.62 1.58
N ASP A 12 -8.06 -2.08 1.85
CA ASP A 12 -8.85 -2.36 3.04
C ASP A 12 -10.00 -3.29 2.68
N CYS A 13 -9.91 -4.54 3.10
CA CYS A 13 -10.95 -5.53 2.82
C CYS A 13 -12.22 -5.33 3.67
N SER A 14 -12.22 -4.44 4.64
CA SER A 14 -13.39 -4.10 5.44
C SER A 14 -14.33 -3.10 4.73
N ASP A 15 -13.85 -2.42 3.69
CA ASP A 15 -14.66 -1.52 2.87
C ASP A 15 -15.83 -2.24 2.19
N PRO A 16 -17.09 -1.86 2.49
CA PRO A 16 -18.27 -2.52 1.93
C PRO A 16 -18.36 -2.38 0.40
N ILE A 17 -17.91 -1.25 -0.17
CA ILE A 17 -17.94 -0.99 -1.62
C ILE A 17 -16.97 -1.95 -2.32
N TRP A 18 -15.76 -2.07 -1.78
CA TRP A 18 -14.77 -3.02 -2.29
C TRP A 18 -15.26 -4.46 -2.17
N GLN A 19 -15.85 -4.84 -1.02
CA GLN A 19 -16.38 -6.18 -0.80
C GLN A 19 -17.46 -6.58 -1.81
N GLU A 20 -18.41 -5.68 -2.09
CA GLU A 20 -19.48 -5.99 -3.05
C GLU A 20 -18.91 -6.08 -4.47
N SER A 21 -18.04 -5.15 -4.87
CA SER A 21 -17.35 -5.18 -6.17
C SER A 21 -16.53 -6.47 -6.33
N TYR A 22 -15.81 -6.91 -5.27
CA TYR A 22 -15.06 -8.17 -5.26
C TYR A 22 -15.97 -9.38 -5.46
N LYS A 23 -17.08 -9.47 -4.72
CA LYS A 23 -18.03 -10.58 -4.79
C LYS A 23 -18.72 -10.64 -6.17
N GLU A 24 -19.12 -9.49 -6.71
CA GLU A 24 -19.71 -9.39 -8.05
C GLU A 24 -18.75 -9.89 -9.12
N GLU A 25 -17.50 -9.43 -9.10
CA GLU A 25 -16.50 -9.86 -10.08
C GLU A 25 -16.15 -11.35 -9.93
N ARG A 26 -16.16 -11.89 -8.70
CA ARG A 26 -16.02 -13.33 -8.45
C ARG A 26 -17.15 -14.12 -9.10
N ARG A 27 -18.41 -13.67 -8.95
CA ARG A 27 -19.59 -14.31 -9.59
C ARG A 27 -19.47 -14.31 -11.12
N LYS A 28 -19.06 -13.19 -11.73
CA LYS A 28 -18.83 -13.07 -13.18
C LYS A 28 -17.77 -14.04 -13.71
N ASN A 29 -16.83 -14.45 -12.87
CA ASN A 29 -15.75 -15.37 -13.21
C ASN A 29 -15.97 -16.81 -12.70
N ASP A 30 -17.18 -17.18 -12.27
CA ASP A 30 -17.53 -18.49 -11.70
C ASP A 30 -16.60 -18.93 -10.54
N LEU A 31 -16.23 -17.97 -9.67
CA LEU A 31 -15.33 -18.20 -8.55
C LEU A 31 -16.08 -18.06 -7.21
N PRO A 32 -15.66 -18.77 -6.15
CA PRO A 32 -16.22 -18.60 -4.81
C PRO A 32 -16.14 -17.14 -4.34
N THR A 33 -17.22 -16.63 -3.73
CA THR A 33 -17.34 -15.21 -3.34
C THR A 33 -16.75 -14.89 -1.96
N GLU A 34 -16.26 -15.90 -1.25
CA GLU A 34 -15.63 -15.70 0.04
C GLU A 34 -14.37 -14.86 -0.06
N ILE A 35 -14.23 -13.92 0.87
CA ILE A 35 -13.05 -13.06 0.97
C ILE A 35 -12.02 -13.80 1.82
N SER A 36 -10.87 -14.06 1.25
CA SER A 36 -9.77 -14.72 1.95
C SER A 36 -9.22 -13.83 3.06
N GLN A 37 -9.48 -14.16 4.30
CA GLN A 37 -8.89 -13.47 5.46
C GLN A 37 -7.37 -13.50 5.43
N VAL A 38 -6.78 -14.62 5.02
CA VAL A 38 -5.33 -14.78 4.87
C VAL A 38 -4.70 -13.72 3.96
N ARG A 39 -5.43 -13.30 2.92
CA ARG A 39 -4.88 -12.41 1.90
C ARG A 39 -5.10 -10.94 2.20
N PHE A 40 -6.13 -10.60 2.95
CA PHE A 40 -6.61 -9.23 3.11
C PHE A 40 -6.73 -8.80 4.58
N ARG A 41 -6.15 -9.59 5.50
CA ARG A 41 -6.17 -9.31 6.93
C ARG A 41 -5.38 -8.04 7.25
N GLN A 42 -5.91 -7.23 8.15
CA GLN A 42 -5.28 -5.98 8.58
C GLN A 42 -4.39 -6.21 9.81
N TRP A 43 -3.11 -5.86 9.67
CA TRP A 43 -2.12 -5.90 10.75
C TRP A 43 -2.03 -4.59 11.53
N ASP A 44 -2.78 -3.56 11.12
CA ASP A 44 -2.77 -2.21 11.68
C ASP A 44 -1.35 -1.59 11.71
N ASN A 45 -0.53 -1.98 10.75
CA ASN A 45 0.89 -1.61 10.67
C ASN A 45 1.22 -0.60 9.55
N LEU A 46 0.26 -0.19 8.74
CA LEU A 46 0.47 0.80 7.69
C LEU A 46 1.08 2.11 8.21
N LYS A 47 0.74 2.55 9.43
CA LYS A 47 1.33 3.74 10.05
C LYS A 47 2.85 3.67 10.15
N TYR A 48 3.42 2.48 10.35
CA TYR A 48 4.87 2.31 10.47
C TYR A 48 5.59 2.41 9.12
N LEU A 49 4.88 2.15 8.00
CA LEU A 49 5.41 2.49 6.67
C LEU A 49 5.60 4.00 6.56
N PHE A 50 4.62 4.80 6.91
CA PHE A 50 4.69 6.26 6.87
C PHE A 50 5.72 6.83 7.85
N ARG A 51 5.73 6.35 9.09
CA ARG A 51 6.72 6.75 10.11
C ARG A 51 8.14 6.38 9.70
N GLY A 52 8.31 5.21 9.08
CA GLY A 52 9.58 4.76 8.52
C GLY A 52 10.07 5.65 7.38
N ILE A 53 9.18 6.05 6.46
CA ILE A 53 9.50 6.99 5.39
C ILE A 53 9.99 8.32 6.00
N GLU A 54 9.24 8.92 6.93
CA GLU A 54 9.61 10.21 7.51
C GLU A 54 10.91 10.15 8.30
N LYS A 55 11.08 9.11 9.13
CA LYS A 55 12.24 9.00 10.02
C LYS A 55 13.50 8.52 9.33
N PHE A 56 13.38 7.53 8.44
CA PHE A 56 14.51 6.81 7.89
C PHE A 56 14.84 7.14 6.43
N ALA A 57 13.89 7.76 5.71
CA ALA A 57 14.06 8.17 4.31
C ALA A 57 13.44 9.56 4.05
N PRO A 58 13.79 10.63 4.83
CA PRO A 58 13.16 11.96 4.76
C PRO A 58 13.40 12.68 3.43
N TRP A 59 14.28 12.18 2.58
CA TRP A 59 14.55 12.67 1.22
C TRP A 59 13.49 12.22 0.21
N ILE A 60 12.60 11.29 0.56
CA ILE A 60 11.46 10.90 -0.30
C ILE A 60 10.58 12.13 -0.55
N GLY A 61 10.25 12.32 -1.83
CA GLY A 61 9.43 13.44 -2.29
C GLY A 61 7.94 13.22 -2.00
N ASN A 62 7.18 12.79 -3.01
CA ASN A 62 5.78 12.48 -2.84
C ASN A 62 5.59 11.02 -2.46
N VAL A 63 4.58 10.74 -1.64
CA VAL A 63 4.11 9.39 -1.33
C VAL A 63 2.78 9.18 -2.03
N TYR A 64 2.70 8.18 -2.91
CA TYR A 64 1.51 7.81 -3.66
C TYR A 64 0.93 6.50 -3.13
N MET A 65 -0.32 6.54 -2.70
CA MET A 65 -1.10 5.39 -2.25
C MET A 65 -2.13 5.04 -3.32
N ILE A 66 -2.01 3.86 -3.94
CA ILE A 66 -2.91 3.40 -5.00
C ILE A 66 -4.03 2.57 -4.38
N VAL A 67 -5.27 2.97 -4.60
CA VAL A 67 -6.47 2.34 -4.03
C VAL A 67 -7.56 2.14 -5.09
N SER A 68 -8.50 1.23 -4.84
CA SER A 68 -9.61 0.97 -5.77
C SER A 68 -10.65 2.10 -5.78
N ASN A 69 -10.90 2.68 -4.60
CA ASN A 69 -11.84 3.79 -4.38
C ASN A 69 -11.36 4.63 -3.19
N LYS A 70 -11.98 5.79 -2.94
CA LYS A 70 -11.57 6.72 -1.87
C LYS A 70 -11.86 6.18 -0.47
N GLU A 71 -12.85 5.35 -0.32
CA GLU A 71 -13.27 4.73 0.94
C GLU A 71 -12.24 3.72 1.46
N GLN A 72 -11.32 3.27 0.59
CA GLN A 72 -10.17 2.45 0.96
C GLN A 72 -9.12 3.21 1.80
N VAL A 73 -9.14 4.54 1.77
CA VAL A 73 -8.14 5.34 2.49
C VAL A 73 -8.53 5.42 3.96
N PRO A 74 -7.68 4.92 4.89
CA PRO A 74 -7.98 5.03 6.31
C PRO A 74 -8.18 6.47 6.77
N ASP A 75 -9.20 6.73 7.61
CA ASP A 75 -9.57 8.07 8.08
C ASP A 75 -8.43 8.84 8.77
N TRP A 76 -7.43 8.14 9.29
CA TRP A 76 -6.27 8.74 9.94
C TRP A 76 -5.15 9.14 8.99
N VAL A 77 -5.23 8.80 7.70
CA VAL A 77 -4.23 9.19 6.70
C VAL A 77 -4.39 10.66 6.34
N ASN A 78 -3.30 11.40 6.40
CA ASN A 78 -3.27 12.81 5.99
C ASN A 78 -3.17 12.92 4.46
N THR A 79 -4.29 13.09 3.79
CA THR A 79 -4.38 13.21 2.33
C THR A 79 -3.80 14.51 1.75
N ASN A 80 -3.39 15.46 2.58
CA ASN A 80 -2.60 16.62 2.13
C ASN A 80 -1.14 16.24 1.86
N GLU A 81 -0.63 15.23 2.57
CA GLU A 81 0.75 14.72 2.46
C GLU A 81 0.85 13.44 1.61
N VAL A 82 -0.18 12.57 1.69
CA VAL A 82 -0.27 11.34 0.89
C VAL A 82 -1.14 11.58 -0.34
N LYS A 83 -0.57 11.39 -1.53
CA LYS A 83 -1.30 11.51 -2.79
C LYS A 83 -2.07 10.23 -3.09
N ILE A 84 -3.38 10.34 -3.11
CA ILE A 84 -4.27 9.22 -3.40
C ILE A 84 -4.40 9.07 -4.92
N VAL A 85 -4.21 7.85 -5.42
CA VAL A 85 -4.33 7.47 -6.82
C VAL A 85 -5.37 6.36 -6.92
N LEU A 86 -6.44 6.61 -7.67
CA LEU A 86 -7.45 5.59 -7.90
C LEU A 86 -7.01 4.63 -9.00
N HIS A 87 -7.45 3.38 -8.94
CA HIS A 87 -7.23 2.43 -10.03
C HIS A 87 -7.68 3.00 -11.37
N SER A 88 -8.83 3.71 -11.40
CA SER A 88 -9.37 4.36 -12.61
C SER A 88 -8.49 5.49 -13.17
N ASP A 89 -7.60 6.07 -12.36
CA ASP A 89 -6.71 7.14 -12.82
C ASP A 89 -5.56 6.60 -13.67
N ILE A 90 -5.20 5.33 -13.50
CA ILE A 90 -3.99 4.76 -14.10
C ILE A 90 -4.24 3.51 -14.95
N ILE A 91 -5.30 2.73 -14.66
CA ILE A 91 -5.60 1.46 -15.31
C ILE A 91 -6.66 1.67 -16.38
N PRO A 92 -6.48 1.17 -17.64
CA PRO A 92 -7.50 1.23 -18.66
C PRO A 92 -8.82 0.56 -18.21
N GLU A 93 -9.96 1.18 -18.52
CA GLU A 93 -11.30 0.79 -18.06
C GLU A 93 -11.60 -0.72 -18.30
N GLN A 94 -11.15 -1.25 -19.41
CA GLN A 94 -11.35 -2.67 -19.78
C GLN A 94 -10.71 -3.68 -18.81
N PHE A 95 -9.85 -3.25 -17.89
CA PHE A 95 -9.21 -4.08 -16.87
C PHE A 95 -9.75 -3.79 -15.46
N LEU A 96 -10.79 -2.98 -15.34
CA LEU A 96 -11.45 -2.64 -14.09
C LEU A 96 -12.79 -3.38 -13.97
N PRO A 97 -13.21 -3.76 -12.75
CA PRO A 97 -12.43 -3.67 -11.53
C PRO A 97 -11.31 -4.72 -11.46
N THR A 98 -10.25 -4.42 -10.72
CA THR A 98 -9.17 -5.39 -10.47
C THR A 98 -8.84 -5.50 -8.98
N PHE A 99 -8.63 -6.74 -8.54
CA PHE A 99 -8.22 -7.16 -7.19
C PHE A 99 -6.84 -7.84 -7.25
N ASN A 100 -6.07 -7.49 -8.25
CA ASN A 100 -4.84 -8.14 -8.65
C ASN A 100 -3.68 -7.14 -8.69
N SER A 101 -2.80 -7.20 -7.69
CA SER A 101 -1.62 -6.33 -7.63
C SER A 101 -0.78 -6.41 -8.91
N CYS A 102 -0.66 -7.60 -9.52
CA CYS A 102 0.09 -7.75 -10.77
C CYS A 102 -0.49 -6.89 -11.90
N THR A 103 -1.83 -6.77 -11.99
CA THR A 103 -2.46 -5.87 -12.96
C THR A 103 -2.21 -4.40 -12.62
N ILE A 104 -2.34 -4.02 -11.34
CA ILE A 104 -2.09 -2.65 -10.86
C ILE A 104 -0.65 -2.23 -11.19
N GLU A 105 0.31 -3.10 -10.89
CA GLU A 105 1.74 -2.88 -11.06
C GLU A 105 2.12 -2.57 -12.52
N MET A 106 1.38 -3.07 -13.50
CA MET A 106 1.65 -2.80 -14.92
C MET A 106 1.35 -1.36 -15.34
N PHE A 107 0.62 -0.61 -14.53
CA PHE A 107 0.17 0.74 -14.87
C PHE A 107 0.67 1.84 -13.93
N ILE A 108 1.58 1.52 -13.00
CA ILE A 108 2.15 2.51 -12.04
C ILE A 108 2.83 3.69 -12.73
N GLY A 109 3.41 3.49 -13.91
CA GLY A 109 4.03 4.56 -14.70
C GLY A 109 3.05 5.62 -15.21
N ASN A 110 1.73 5.34 -15.19
CA ASN A 110 0.67 6.26 -15.59
C ASN A 110 0.29 7.27 -14.50
N ILE A 111 0.85 7.16 -13.30
CA ILE A 111 0.55 8.08 -12.20
C ILE A 111 0.89 9.51 -12.62
N LYS A 112 -0.11 10.39 -12.59
CA LYS A 112 0.05 11.80 -12.95
C LYS A 112 0.95 12.51 -11.94
N GLY A 113 2.01 13.15 -12.43
CA GLY A 113 2.95 13.88 -11.58
C GLY A 113 4.01 13.02 -10.89
N LEU A 114 4.07 11.71 -11.19
CA LEU A 114 5.14 10.84 -10.71
C LEU A 114 6.50 11.33 -11.18
N SER A 115 7.47 11.40 -10.29
CA SER A 115 8.84 11.78 -10.58
C SER A 115 9.53 10.75 -11.51
N GLU A 116 10.62 11.18 -12.19
CA GLU A 116 11.38 10.27 -13.06
C GLU A 116 12.00 9.10 -12.29
N ARG A 117 12.34 9.32 -11.03
CA ARG A 117 12.84 8.29 -10.12
C ARG A 117 11.79 8.02 -9.05
N PHE A 118 11.46 6.77 -8.83
CA PHE A 118 10.57 6.38 -7.75
C PHE A 118 10.92 5.02 -7.18
N ILE A 119 10.49 4.78 -5.95
CA ILE A 119 10.58 3.48 -5.27
C ILE A 119 9.18 2.86 -5.26
N TYR A 120 9.07 1.66 -5.81
CA TYR A 120 7.88 0.84 -5.66
C TYR A 120 7.99 -0.03 -4.41
N SER A 121 6.90 -0.12 -3.67
CA SER A 121 6.75 -0.92 -2.45
C SER A 121 5.40 -1.63 -2.43
N ASN A 122 5.27 -2.57 -1.51
CA ASN A 122 3.97 -3.04 -1.02
C ASN A 122 3.71 -2.43 0.36
N ASP A 123 2.47 -2.53 0.85
CA ASP A 123 2.04 -2.06 2.16
C ASP A 123 2.56 -2.89 3.35
N ASP A 124 3.17 -4.04 3.07
CA ASP A 124 3.81 -4.96 4.04
C ASP A 124 5.34 -4.82 4.15
N MET A 125 5.91 -3.76 3.55
CA MET A 125 7.36 -3.47 3.56
C MET A 125 7.68 -2.24 4.42
N PHE A 126 8.69 -2.33 5.28
CA PHE A 126 9.01 -1.30 6.27
C PHE A 126 10.49 -0.98 6.28
N PHE A 127 10.83 0.32 6.38
CA PHE A 127 12.18 0.77 6.70
C PHE A 127 12.49 0.49 8.17
N LEU A 128 13.68 -0.03 8.46
CA LEU A 128 14.11 -0.31 9.83
C LEU A 128 15.20 0.63 10.33
N ARG A 129 15.97 1.26 9.43
CA ARG A 129 17.05 2.18 9.78
C ARG A 129 17.26 3.27 8.74
N PRO A 130 18.00 4.35 9.06
CA PRO A 130 18.24 5.45 8.14
C PRO A 130 18.88 4.99 6.82
N MET A 131 18.30 5.43 5.72
CA MET A 131 18.78 5.18 4.37
C MET A 131 18.98 6.47 3.61
N LYS A 132 19.91 6.46 2.67
CA LYS A 132 20.22 7.60 1.82
C LYS A 132 19.60 7.43 0.43
N GLU A 133 19.47 8.54 -0.29
CA GLU A 133 19.05 8.52 -1.70
C GLU A 133 19.97 7.63 -2.54
N GLU A 134 21.28 7.67 -2.28
CA GLU A 134 22.32 6.92 -2.97
C GLU A 134 22.24 5.40 -2.75
N ASP A 135 21.50 4.93 -1.75
CA ASP A 135 21.23 3.51 -1.56
C ASP A 135 20.23 2.96 -2.59
N PHE A 136 19.46 3.84 -3.22
CA PHE A 136 18.47 3.51 -4.24
C PHE A 136 18.85 3.97 -5.63
N PHE A 137 19.47 5.14 -5.76
CA PHE A 137 19.85 5.71 -7.04
C PHE A 137 21.19 6.45 -6.96
N ILE A 138 22.04 6.26 -7.96
CA ILE A 138 23.19 7.14 -8.21
C ILE A 138 22.84 7.97 -9.45
N ASN A 139 22.62 9.27 -9.28
CA ASN A 139 22.02 10.13 -10.30
C ASN A 139 20.64 9.59 -10.77
N ALA A 140 20.53 9.16 -12.01
CA ALA A 140 19.32 8.56 -12.57
C ALA A 140 19.39 7.02 -12.62
N VAL A 141 20.50 6.40 -12.19
CA VAL A 141 20.72 4.96 -12.32
C VAL A 141 20.23 4.25 -11.04
N PRO A 142 19.27 3.31 -11.12
CA PRO A 142 18.75 2.57 -9.98
C PRO A 142 19.78 1.55 -9.46
N LYS A 143 19.81 1.35 -8.15
CA LYS A 143 20.57 0.28 -7.49
C LYS A 143 19.65 -0.90 -7.20
N LEU A 144 19.86 -2.00 -7.91
CA LEU A 144 18.98 -3.16 -7.88
C LEU A 144 19.61 -4.32 -7.10
N SER A 145 18.78 -5.05 -6.37
CA SER A 145 19.15 -6.31 -5.74
C SER A 145 18.67 -7.46 -6.60
N ALA A 146 19.52 -8.45 -6.81
CA ALA A 146 19.19 -9.69 -7.47
C ALA A 146 19.90 -10.83 -6.77
N LYS A 147 19.36 -12.05 -6.87
CA LYS A 147 19.95 -13.27 -6.36
C LYS A 147 19.61 -14.44 -7.27
N THR A 148 20.24 -15.58 -7.07
CA THR A 148 19.86 -16.81 -7.75
C THR A 148 18.80 -17.57 -6.95
N ASP A 149 17.87 -18.21 -7.66
CA ASP A 149 16.88 -19.17 -7.14
C ASP A 149 16.69 -20.30 -8.15
N LYS A 150 15.89 -21.30 -7.82
CA LYS A 150 15.56 -22.42 -8.70
C LYS A 150 14.14 -22.92 -8.47
N GLY A 151 13.64 -23.66 -9.43
CA GLY A 151 12.30 -24.26 -9.39
C GLY A 151 11.18 -23.25 -9.60
N LEU A 152 10.05 -23.71 -10.12
CA LEU A 152 8.87 -22.89 -10.42
C LEU A 152 7.62 -23.36 -9.65
N GLU A 153 7.80 -23.85 -8.44
CA GLU A 153 6.77 -24.51 -7.63
C GLU A 153 5.67 -23.55 -7.20
N THR A 154 5.97 -22.24 -7.02
CA THR A 154 4.97 -21.26 -6.62
C THR A 154 4.43 -20.45 -7.80
N MET A 155 3.21 -19.92 -7.64
CA MET A 155 2.63 -19.03 -8.65
C MET A 155 3.52 -17.81 -8.91
N PHE A 156 4.08 -17.19 -7.86
CA PHE A 156 4.92 -16.00 -8.00
C PHE A 156 6.25 -16.30 -8.69
N LYS A 157 6.89 -17.45 -8.43
CA LYS A 157 8.08 -17.86 -9.19
C LYS A 157 7.79 -18.04 -10.68
N ARG A 158 6.60 -18.55 -11.04
CA ARG A 158 6.18 -18.65 -12.45
C ARG A 158 5.91 -17.27 -13.08
N VAL A 159 5.31 -16.33 -12.34
CA VAL A 159 5.13 -14.94 -12.78
C VAL A 159 6.47 -14.27 -13.01
N GLU A 160 7.39 -14.40 -12.06
CA GLU A 160 8.73 -13.83 -12.10
C GLU A 160 9.53 -14.40 -13.27
N TRP A 161 9.56 -15.73 -13.41
CA TRP A 161 10.21 -16.42 -14.54
C TRP A 161 9.66 -15.96 -15.89
N LYS A 162 8.35 -15.76 -15.99
CA LYS A 162 7.72 -15.26 -17.22
C LYS A 162 8.23 -13.87 -17.57
N CYS A 163 8.32 -12.96 -16.58
CA CYS A 163 8.88 -11.62 -16.78
C CYS A 163 10.35 -11.71 -17.22
N LEU A 164 11.18 -12.51 -16.53
CA LEU A 164 12.56 -12.70 -16.86
C LEU A 164 12.75 -13.24 -18.29
N ARG A 165 12.03 -14.33 -18.64
CA ARG A 165 12.12 -14.94 -19.97
C ARG A 165 11.74 -13.97 -21.07
N MET A 166 10.65 -13.21 -20.90
CA MET A 166 10.19 -12.27 -21.90
C MET A 166 11.22 -11.16 -22.17
N ILE A 167 11.87 -10.66 -21.12
CA ILE A 167 12.94 -9.67 -21.26
C ILE A 167 14.20 -10.30 -21.90
N ALA A 168 14.60 -11.49 -21.46
CA ALA A 168 15.75 -12.18 -22.03
C ALA A 168 15.58 -12.48 -23.53
N ASP A 169 14.39 -12.95 -23.91
CA ASP A 169 14.04 -13.20 -25.32
C ASP A 169 14.15 -11.90 -26.15
N TYR A 170 13.67 -10.78 -25.62
CA TYR A 170 13.78 -9.47 -26.30
C TYR A 170 15.23 -9.04 -26.51
N PHE A 171 16.11 -9.28 -25.54
CA PHE A 171 17.55 -8.97 -25.65
C PHE A 171 18.36 -10.09 -26.31
N GLY A 172 17.73 -11.17 -26.82
CA GLY A 172 18.41 -12.30 -27.46
C GLY A 172 19.28 -13.12 -26.50
N THR A 173 19.00 -13.09 -25.22
CA THR A 173 19.78 -13.80 -24.18
C THR A 173 19.17 -15.16 -23.90
N LYS A 174 19.96 -16.21 -24.03
CA LYS A 174 19.54 -17.57 -23.67
C LYS A 174 19.61 -17.76 -22.16
N LEU A 175 18.49 -18.14 -21.55
CA LEU A 175 18.41 -18.47 -20.12
C LEU A 175 18.73 -19.96 -19.88
N PRO A 176 19.29 -20.29 -18.69
CA PRO A 176 19.41 -21.69 -18.23
C PRO A 176 18.03 -22.26 -17.91
N ASP A 177 17.99 -23.57 -17.63
CA ASP A 177 16.76 -24.23 -17.14
C ASP A 177 16.39 -23.63 -15.76
N PRO A 178 15.15 -23.13 -15.56
CA PRO A 178 14.74 -22.58 -14.27
C PRO A 178 14.71 -23.59 -13.13
N GLU A 179 14.67 -24.90 -13.43
CA GLU A 179 14.79 -25.93 -12.41
C GLU A 179 16.23 -26.04 -11.87
N GLU A 180 17.21 -25.58 -12.63
CA GLU A 180 18.60 -25.51 -12.19
C GLU A 180 18.94 -24.18 -11.55
N VAL A 181 18.66 -23.08 -12.25
CA VAL A 181 18.94 -21.72 -11.76
C VAL A 181 18.21 -20.65 -12.57
N PHE A 182 17.74 -19.60 -11.90
CA PHE A 182 17.31 -18.37 -12.54
C PHE A 182 17.61 -17.14 -11.68
N LEU A 183 17.69 -15.97 -12.34
CA LEU A 183 17.85 -14.69 -11.67
C LEU A 183 16.54 -14.28 -11.01
N LYS A 184 16.55 -14.08 -9.69
CA LYS A 184 15.40 -13.71 -8.88
C LYS A 184 15.54 -12.32 -8.33
N ILE A 185 14.48 -11.55 -8.40
CA ILE A 185 14.37 -10.25 -7.74
C ILE A 185 13.81 -10.46 -6.33
N PRO A 186 14.50 -10.00 -5.30
CA PRO A 186 14.00 -10.12 -3.94
C PRO A 186 12.76 -9.24 -3.71
N HIS A 187 11.89 -9.69 -2.82
CA HIS A 187 10.70 -8.95 -2.44
C HIS A 187 11.07 -7.89 -1.38
N THR A 188 11.47 -6.73 -1.87
CA THR A 188 11.91 -5.56 -1.11
C THR A 188 11.59 -4.29 -1.89
N PHE A 189 11.94 -3.11 -1.38
CA PHE A 189 11.81 -1.84 -2.09
C PHE A 189 12.52 -1.86 -3.44
N VAL A 190 11.82 -1.50 -4.50
CA VAL A 190 12.31 -1.57 -5.88
C VAL A 190 12.44 -0.17 -6.48
N PRO A 191 13.65 0.32 -6.72
CA PRO A 191 13.86 1.57 -7.45
C PRO A 191 13.61 1.35 -8.95
N ILE A 192 12.75 2.20 -9.51
CA ILE A 192 12.32 2.15 -10.91
C ILE A 192 12.40 3.56 -11.49
N THR A 193 12.79 3.68 -12.77
CA THR A 193 12.66 4.93 -13.50
C THR A 193 11.33 4.97 -14.26
N ARG A 194 10.70 6.13 -14.33
CA ARG A 194 9.48 6.33 -15.11
C ARG A 194 9.71 6.03 -16.59
N GLU A 195 10.90 6.37 -17.09
CA GLU A 195 11.32 6.02 -18.45
C GLU A 195 11.27 4.51 -18.68
N THR A 196 11.77 3.68 -17.73
CA THR A 196 11.67 2.22 -17.83
C THR A 196 10.21 1.77 -17.96
N THR A 197 9.28 2.32 -17.15
CA THR A 197 7.87 1.94 -17.25
C THR A 197 7.26 2.33 -18.60
N ARG A 198 7.64 3.48 -19.15
CA ARG A 198 7.20 3.95 -20.45
C ARG A 198 7.72 3.05 -21.59
N VAL A 199 8.99 2.73 -21.60
CA VAL A 199 9.63 1.89 -22.63
C VAL A 199 9.03 0.48 -22.59
N VAL A 200 8.98 -0.17 -21.41
CA VAL A 200 8.40 -1.50 -21.22
C VAL A 200 6.93 -1.52 -21.61
N GLY A 201 6.16 -0.50 -21.19
CA GLY A 201 4.75 -0.35 -21.53
C GLY A 201 4.50 -0.15 -23.03
N THR A 202 5.48 0.37 -23.77
CA THR A 202 5.42 0.54 -25.23
C THR A 202 5.80 -0.75 -25.96
N ILE A 203 6.94 -1.34 -25.60
CA ILE A 203 7.48 -2.53 -26.27
C ILE A 203 6.57 -3.76 -26.05
N PHE A 204 6.14 -3.97 -24.80
CA PHE A 204 5.42 -5.16 -24.38
C PHE A 204 3.91 -4.90 -24.14
N LYS A 205 3.36 -3.86 -24.77
CA LYS A 205 1.94 -3.52 -24.61
C LYS A 205 0.99 -4.70 -24.85
N PRO A 206 1.13 -5.48 -25.94
CA PRO A 206 0.25 -6.63 -26.18
C PRO A 206 0.32 -7.69 -25.09
N GLU A 207 1.52 -8.02 -24.62
CA GLU A 207 1.77 -9.02 -23.57
C GLU A 207 1.25 -8.54 -22.22
N ILE A 208 1.49 -7.27 -21.86
CA ILE A 208 0.95 -6.64 -20.66
C ILE A 208 -0.58 -6.73 -20.69
N TYR A 209 -1.21 -6.28 -21.77
CA TYR A 209 -2.67 -6.28 -21.88
C TYR A 209 -3.26 -7.70 -21.80
N SER A 210 -2.65 -8.68 -22.47
CA SER A 210 -3.08 -10.09 -22.42
C SER A 210 -2.86 -10.72 -21.05
N SER A 211 -1.93 -10.20 -20.25
CA SER A 211 -1.63 -10.69 -18.92
C SER A 211 -2.60 -10.18 -17.86
N CYS A 212 -3.21 -9.01 -18.07
CA CYS A 212 -4.11 -8.39 -17.09
C CYS A 212 -5.33 -9.29 -16.82
N SER A 213 -5.75 -9.30 -15.57
CA SER A 213 -6.92 -10.07 -15.11
C SER A 213 -7.41 -9.54 -13.76
N PRO A 214 -8.72 -9.68 -13.45
CA PRO A 214 -9.26 -9.23 -12.17
C PRO A 214 -8.62 -9.88 -10.95
N PHE A 215 -8.22 -11.16 -11.09
CA PHE A 215 -7.60 -11.95 -10.03
C PHE A 215 -6.26 -12.50 -10.47
N ARG A 216 -5.36 -12.75 -9.48
CA ARG A 216 -4.01 -13.28 -9.73
C ARG A 216 -4.05 -14.64 -10.44
N LYS A 217 -3.26 -14.77 -11.48
CA LYS A 217 -3.05 -16.00 -12.27
C LYS A 217 -1.56 -16.13 -12.61
N SER A 218 -1.09 -17.34 -12.84
CA SER A 218 0.31 -17.61 -13.24
C SER A 218 0.69 -16.97 -14.59
N LYS A 219 -0.30 -16.59 -15.40
CA LYS A 219 -0.09 -15.87 -16.67
C LYS A 219 0.19 -14.38 -16.50
N ASN A 220 -0.03 -13.80 -15.33
CA ASN A 220 0.20 -12.38 -15.13
C ASN A 220 1.68 -12.02 -15.35
N LEU A 221 1.93 -10.76 -15.69
CA LEU A 221 3.19 -10.06 -15.52
C LEU A 221 3.07 -9.17 -14.27
N ASN A 222 4.19 -8.80 -13.69
CA ASN A 222 4.24 -7.92 -12.52
C ASN A 222 5.41 -6.96 -12.61
N GLN A 223 5.61 -6.11 -11.60
CA GLN A 223 6.63 -5.06 -11.57
C GLN A 223 8.06 -5.58 -11.79
N TYR A 224 8.35 -6.87 -11.61
CA TYR A 224 9.68 -7.42 -11.87
C TYR A 224 10.12 -7.28 -13.35
N ILE A 225 9.17 -7.12 -14.28
CA ILE A 225 9.50 -6.85 -15.68
C ILE A 225 10.32 -5.56 -15.82
N TYR A 226 10.04 -4.52 -15.02
CA TYR A 226 10.79 -3.26 -15.03
C TYR A 226 12.22 -3.47 -14.53
N THR A 227 12.37 -4.23 -13.44
CA THR A 227 13.68 -4.56 -12.88
C THR A 227 14.53 -5.37 -13.85
N TYR A 228 13.94 -6.41 -14.47
CA TYR A 228 14.66 -7.19 -15.48
C TYR A 228 15.03 -6.34 -16.70
N TYR A 229 14.15 -5.46 -17.15
CA TYR A 229 14.49 -4.55 -18.24
C TYR A 229 15.69 -3.65 -17.89
N GLN A 230 15.72 -3.08 -16.69
CA GLN A 230 16.84 -2.26 -16.20
C GLN A 230 18.15 -3.09 -16.13
N ILE A 231 18.08 -4.35 -15.70
CA ILE A 231 19.24 -5.27 -15.65
C ILE A 231 19.74 -5.56 -17.06
N PHE A 232 18.90 -6.02 -17.97
CA PHE A 232 19.28 -6.45 -19.30
C PHE A 232 19.69 -5.29 -20.23
N SER A 233 19.15 -4.10 -20.00
CA SER A 233 19.60 -2.88 -20.69
C SER A 233 20.87 -2.28 -20.09
N SER A 234 21.44 -2.90 -19.05
CA SER A 234 22.64 -2.41 -18.35
C SER A 234 22.50 -1.00 -17.77
N THR A 235 21.28 -0.62 -17.39
CA THR A 235 20.96 0.70 -16.80
C THR A 235 20.74 0.59 -15.29
N TYR A 236 21.59 -0.14 -14.60
CA TYR A 236 21.52 -0.34 -13.15
C TYR A 236 22.92 -0.44 -12.51
N LEU A 237 22.94 -0.31 -11.18
CA LEU A 237 24.06 -0.66 -10.31
C LEU A 237 23.62 -1.73 -9.32
N GLU A 238 24.56 -2.50 -8.81
CA GLU A 238 24.27 -3.47 -7.74
C GLU A 238 23.97 -2.76 -6.43
N SER A 239 22.99 -3.27 -5.70
CA SER A 239 22.56 -2.77 -4.40
C SER A 239 23.25 -3.54 -3.27
N GLU A 240 23.78 -2.79 -2.31
CA GLU A 240 24.33 -3.34 -1.05
C GLU A 240 23.29 -3.37 0.08
N ARG A 241 22.03 -2.95 -0.19
CA ARG A 241 20.96 -2.92 0.82
C ARG A 241 20.68 -4.29 1.37
N THR A 242 20.58 -4.37 2.68
CA THR A 242 20.17 -5.57 3.40
C THR A 242 18.66 -5.58 3.60
N TYR A 243 18.02 -6.72 3.39
CA TYR A 243 16.58 -6.86 3.52
C TYR A 243 16.22 -8.21 4.12
N LYS A 244 15.09 -8.24 4.81
CA LYS A 244 14.49 -9.48 5.32
C LYS A 244 13.12 -9.66 4.70
N TYR A 245 12.92 -10.76 3.97
CA TYR A 245 11.58 -11.27 3.66
C TYR A 245 11.21 -12.31 4.69
N THR A 246 10.10 -12.15 5.36
CA THR A 246 9.59 -13.10 6.32
C THR A 246 8.10 -13.36 6.07
N SER A 247 7.66 -14.59 6.37
CA SER A 247 6.25 -14.94 6.24
C SER A 247 5.86 -15.96 7.31
N PHE A 248 4.62 -15.87 7.74
CA PHE A 248 4.03 -16.90 8.60
C PHE A 248 3.64 -18.09 7.73
N LYS A 249 4.37 -19.21 7.87
CA LYS A 249 4.13 -20.44 7.10
C LYS A 249 3.69 -21.61 7.98
N ASP A 250 4.05 -21.56 9.27
CA ASP A 250 3.77 -22.61 10.23
C ASP A 250 2.80 -22.11 11.30
N ARG A 251 1.66 -22.79 11.43
CA ARG A 251 0.62 -22.46 12.39
C ARG A 251 0.99 -22.76 13.84
N GLU A 252 1.98 -23.62 14.08
CA GLU A 252 2.35 -24.02 15.44
C GLU A 252 3.30 -23.03 16.09
N TYR A 253 4.13 -22.37 15.29
CA TYR A 253 5.20 -21.45 15.79
C TYR A 253 4.93 -19.98 15.48
N VAL A 254 3.67 -19.59 15.37
CA VAL A 254 3.29 -18.20 15.02
C VAL A 254 3.87 -17.18 16.00
N LEU A 255 3.73 -17.40 17.31
CA LEU A 255 4.19 -16.44 18.33
C LEU A 255 5.72 -16.40 18.41
N ASP A 256 6.40 -17.54 18.26
CA ASP A 256 7.85 -17.57 18.21
C ASP A 256 8.38 -16.84 16.98
N LYS A 257 7.71 -17.03 15.85
CA LYS A 257 8.02 -16.31 14.62
C LYS A 257 7.79 -14.79 14.80
N ALA A 258 6.70 -14.38 15.44
CA ALA A 258 6.44 -12.98 15.73
C ALA A 258 7.51 -12.37 16.65
N ARG A 259 8.00 -13.10 17.66
CA ARG A 259 9.11 -12.66 18.53
C ARG A 259 10.43 -12.49 17.75
N VAL A 260 10.76 -13.41 16.84
CA VAL A 260 11.95 -13.29 15.98
C VAL A 260 11.84 -12.07 15.06
N ILE A 261 10.66 -11.82 14.48
CA ILE A 261 10.41 -10.63 13.66
C ILE A 261 10.55 -9.36 14.51
N ALA A 262 9.97 -9.35 15.71
CA ALA A 262 10.07 -8.22 16.66
C ALA A 262 11.50 -7.94 17.08
N GLU A 263 12.32 -8.97 17.25
CA GLU A 263 13.75 -8.83 17.55
C GLU A 263 14.52 -8.21 16.37
N ASP A 264 14.28 -8.67 15.14
CA ASP A 264 14.87 -8.09 13.92
C ASP A 264 14.50 -6.60 13.78
N ILE A 265 13.25 -6.22 14.08
CA ILE A 265 12.76 -4.85 14.06
C ILE A 265 13.47 -4.01 15.13
N THR A 266 13.43 -4.45 16.39
CA THR A 266 13.96 -3.69 17.54
C THR A 266 15.46 -3.50 17.43
N LYS A 267 16.19 -4.53 16.96
CA LYS A 267 17.64 -4.45 16.72
C LYS A 267 18.01 -3.75 15.43
N GLN A 268 17.02 -3.43 14.59
CA GLN A 268 17.25 -2.81 13.28
C GLN A 268 18.29 -3.61 12.46
N THR A 269 18.15 -4.93 12.44
CA THR A 269 19.14 -5.88 11.87
C THR A 269 19.36 -5.66 10.37
N TYR A 270 18.30 -5.25 9.65
CA TYR A 270 18.29 -5.04 8.20
C TYR A 270 17.91 -3.60 7.87
N ASP A 271 18.16 -3.17 6.63
CA ASP A 271 17.69 -1.86 6.13
C ASP A 271 16.17 -1.84 6.00
N SER A 272 15.61 -2.98 5.58
CA SER A 272 14.16 -3.13 5.41
C SER A 272 13.67 -4.54 5.74
N ILE A 273 12.39 -4.65 6.08
CA ILE A 273 11.71 -5.92 6.30
C ILE A 273 10.38 -5.95 5.53
N CYS A 274 10.07 -7.10 4.94
CA CYS A 274 8.73 -7.42 4.44
C CYS A 274 8.12 -8.50 5.34
N ILE A 275 6.90 -8.26 5.84
CA ILE A 275 6.17 -9.16 6.73
C ILE A 275 4.92 -9.64 6.01
N ASN A 276 5.03 -10.80 5.36
CA ASN A 276 3.97 -11.37 4.54
C ASN A 276 3.08 -12.33 5.36
N ASP A 277 1.77 -12.18 5.23
CA ASP A 277 0.79 -13.09 5.83
C ASP A 277 0.31 -14.09 4.76
N VAL A 278 0.61 -15.37 4.97
CA VAL A 278 0.28 -16.44 4.01
C VAL A 278 -0.43 -17.63 4.63
N ILE A 279 -0.78 -17.56 5.93
CA ILE A 279 -1.46 -18.65 6.64
C ILE A 279 -2.78 -18.20 7.23
N ASP A 280 -3.68 -19.15 7.34
CA ASP A 280 -4.86 -19.02 8.17
C ASP A 280 -4.50 -19.34 9.62
N PHE A 281 -4.61 -18.35 10.51
CA PHE A 281 -4.31 -18.52 11.93
C PHE A 281 -5.37 -19.43 12.58
N LYS A 282 -4.95 -20.31 13.51
CA LYS A 282 -5.84 -21.24 14.21
C LYS A 282 -6.91 -20.51 15.04
N SER A 283 -6.60 -19.29 15.49
CA SER A 283 -7.54 -18.47 16.25
C SER A 283 -7.22 -16.99 16.12
N GLU A 284 -8.23 -16.16 16.27
CA GLU A 284 -8.11 -14.71 16.31
C GLU A 284 -7.20 -14.25 17.46
N VAL A 285 -7.25 -14.93 18.60
CA VAL A 285 -6.40 -14.62 19.77
C VAL A 285 -4.91 -14.75 19.42
N VAL A 286 -4.54 -15.79 18.68
CA VAL A 286 -3.14 -15.99 18.26
C VAL A 286 -2.72 -14.92 17.25
N PHE A 287 -3.61 -14.55 16.33
CA PHE A 287 -3.35 -13.48 15.38
C PHE A 287 -3.14 -12.14 16.10
N GLU A 288 -4.08 -11.76 16.99
CA GLU A 288 -3.99 -10.50 17.73
C GLU A 288 -2.73 -10.45 18.62
N ALA A 289 -2.35 -11.57 19.25
CA ALA A 289 -1.09 -11.63 20.01
C ALA A 289 0.15 -11.45 19.12
N ALA A 290 0.19 -12.06 17.95
CA ALA A 290 1.29 -11.88 16.99
C ALA A 290 1.35 -10.44 16.46
N LYS A 291 0.20 -9.86 16.11
CA LYS A 291 0.06 -8.46 15.70
C LYS A 291 0.58 -7.51 16.77
N GLN A 292 0.18 -7.71 18.03
CA GLN A 292 0.62 -6.89 19.14
C GLN A 292 2.14 -6.97 19.37
N ILE A 293 2.73 -8.17 19.30
CA ILE A 293 4.19 -8.36 19.44
C ILE A 293 4.94 -7.55 18.37
N ILE A 294 4.51 -7.62 17.12
CA ILE A 294 5.16 -6.94 16.00
C ILE A 294 4.95 -5.42 16.09
N ASN A 295 3.73 -4.97 16.37
CA ASN A 295 3.43 -3.54 16.47
C ASN A 295 4.16 -2.88 17.64
N ASN A 296 4.28 -3.55 18.80
CA ASN A 296 5.09 -3.05 19.93
C ASN A 296 6.57 -2.90 19.54
N ALA A 297 7.11 -3.80 18.73
CA ALA A 297 8.48 -3.66 18.25
C ALA A 297 8.66 -2.45 17.32
N PHE A 298 7.70 -2.20 16.43
CA PHE A 298 7.69 -0.99 15.61
C PHE A 298 7.51 0.28 16.46
N ASP A 299 6.63 0.29 17.48
CA ASP A 299 6.45 1.42 18.38
C ASP A 299 7.74 1.75 19.14
N THR A 300 8.60 0.77 19.40
CA THR A 300 9.92 1.00 20.03
C THR A 300 10.85 1.83 19.13
N ILE A 301 10.85 1.59 17.82
CA ILE A 301 11.74 2.28 16.87
C ILE A 301 11.07 3.46 16.15
N LEU A 302 9.73 3.50 16.11
CA LEU A 302 8.91 4.48 15.41
C LEU A 302 7.73 4.96 16.29
N PRO A 303 8.01 5.52 17.51
CA PRO A 303 6.96 5.92 18.45
C PRO A 303 6.18 7.16 17.98
N GLU A 304 6.84 8.07 17.27
CA GLU A 304 6.28 9.35 16.90
C GLU A 304 5.39 9.25 15.66
N SER A 305 4.24 9.92 15.69
CA SER A 305 3.38 10.05 14.52
C SER A 305 4.06 10.85 13.42
N SER A 306 3.86 10.45 12.18
CA SER A 306 4.42 11.12 11.00
C SER A 306 3.49 12.21 10.46
N LYS A 307 4.01 13.10 9.61
CA LYS A 307 3.19 14.08 8.87
C LYS A 307 2.12 13.43 7.98
N TYR A 308 2.28 12.16 7.63
CA TYR A 308 1.33 11.37 6.85
C TYR A 308 0.13 10.88 7.66
N GLU A 309 0.15 11.06 8.97
CA GLU A 309 -0.92 10.71 9.90
C GLU A 309 -1.66 12.00 10.32
N LEU A 310 -2.97 11.96 10.35
CA LEU A 310 -3.74 13.03 11.00
C LEU A 310 -3.54 12.88 12.52
N ASN A 311 -3.32 14.00 13.19
CA ASN A 311 -3.17 14.01 14.63
C ASN A 311 -4.47 13.50 15.28
N LEU A 312 -4.42 12.29 15.83
CA LEU A 312 -5.57 11.62 16.44
C LEU A 312 -6.13 12.39 17.63
N ASP A 313 -5.26 13.07 18.41
CA ASP A 313 -5.70 13.85 19.56
C ASP A 313 -6.62 14.99 19.13
N ASN A 314 -6.29 15.70 18.05
CA ASN A 314 -7.16 16.71 17.45
C ASN A 314 -8.44 16.11 16.85
N LEU A 315 -8.40 14.89 16.32
CA LEU A 315 -9.56 14.19 15.78
C LEU A 315 -10.48 13.68 16.90
N LEU A 316 -9.91 13.12 17.96
CA LEU A 316 -10.65 12.66 19.15
C LEU A 316 -11.24 13.85 19.89
N GLU A 317 -10.52 14.94 20.04
CA GLU A 317 -11.03 16.18 20.64
C GLU A 317 -12.15 16.80 19.80
N LYS A 318 -12.00 16.83 18.47
CA LYS A 318 -13.09 17.26 17.56
C LYS A 318 -14.29 16.31 17.61
N LYS A 319 -14.10 15.01 17.63
CA LYS A 319 -15.18 14.01 17.79
C LYS A 319 -15.85 14.16 19.17
N TYR A 320 -15.07 14.34 20.23
CA TYR A 320 -15.57 14.55 21.58
C TYR A 320 -16.35 15.86 21.69
N ASN A 321 -15.87 16.94 21.11
CA ASN A 321 -16.55 18.23 21.10
C ASN A 321 -17.85 18.17 20.28
N ILE A 322 -17.85 17.49 19.13
CA ILE A 322 -19.08 17.24 18.34
C ILE A 322 -20.06 16.40 19.15
N PHE A 323 -19.61 15.33 19.81
CA PHE A 323 -20.47 14.47 20.62
C PHE A 323 -21.04 15.22 21.84
N LYS A 324 -20.21 16.04 22.51
CA LYS A 324 -20.64 16.91 23.61
C LYS A 324 -21.65 17.95 23.15
N TRP A 325 -21.43 18.57 21.98
CA TRP A 325 -22.35 19.53 21.37
C TRP A 325 -23.67 18.85 20.97
N LEU A 326 -23.63 17.66 20.36
CA LEU A 326 -24.80 16.85 20.03
C LEU A 326 -25.62 16.49 21.27
N ASN A 327 -24.96 16.03 22.34
CA ASN A 327 -25.64 15.72 23.62
C ASN A 327 -26.29 16.98 24.23
N LYS A 328 -25.64 18.15 24.12
CA LYS A 328 -26.22 19.41 24.58
C LYS A 328 -27.48 19.78 23.78
N ILE A 329 -27.42 19.65 22.44
CA ILE A 329 -28.58 19.89 21.58
C ILE A 329 -29.72 18.92 21.87
N VAL A 330 -29.41 17.63 21.98
CA VAL A 330 -30.41 16.58 22.33
C VAL A 330 -31.05 16.86 23.70
N ALA A 331 -30.28 17.39 24.66
CA ALA A 331 -30.80 17.75 25.97
C ALA A 331 -31.63 19.08 25.99
N GLU A 332 -31.36 19.99 25.04
CA GLU A 332 -32.07 21.28 24.93
C GLU A 332 -33.34 21.21 24.04
N PHE A 333 -33.43 20.16 23.19
CA PHE A 333 -34.63 19.93 22.37
C PHE A 333 -35.49 18.85 23.02
N GLU A 334 -36.73 19.21 23.40
CA GLU A 334 -37.77 18.26 23.77
C GLU A 334 -38.28 17.58 22.49
N PHE A 335 -37.63 16.45 22.10
CA PHE A 335 -38.15 15.59 21.03
C PHE A 335 -39.39 14.85 21.55
N THR A 336 -40.51 15.06 20.89
CA THR A 336 -41.78 14.43 21.29
C THR A 336 -42.06 13.11 20.62
N THR A 337 -41.28 12.76 19.57
CA THR A 337 -41.43 11.48 18.83
C THR A 337 -40.12 10.93 18.30
N ASP A 338 -40.01 9.59 18.19
CA ASP A 338 -38.88 8.90 17.56
C ASP A 338 -38.64 9.36 16.09
N LYS A 339 -39.70 9.84 15.43
CA LYS A 339 -39.63 10.33 14.06
C LYS A 339 -38.86 11.65 13.96
N GLU A 340 -39.05 12.55 14.94
CA GLU A 340 -38.31 13.84 15.00
C GLU A 340 -36.84 13.61 15.31
N ILE A 341 -36.53 12.68 16.22
CA ILE A 341 -35.15 12.26 16.52
C ILE A 341 -34.49 11.72 15.26
N LYS A 342 -35.17 10.90 14.49
CA LYS A 342 -34.64 10.32 13.26
C LYS A 342 -34.38 11.40 12.21
N ILE A 343 -35.29 12.34 11.98
CA ILE A 343 -35.12 13.46 11.03
C ILE A 343 -33.90 14.31 11.43
N PHE A 344 -33.73 14.56 12.72
CA PHE A 344 -32.61 15.33 13.25
C PHE A 344 -31.26 14.61 13.03
N ILE A 345 -31.21 13.30 13.33
CA ILE A 345 -30.01 12.47 13.12
C ILE A 345 -29.66 12.39 11.62
N ASP A 346 -30.65 12.16 10.75
CA ASP A 346 -30.45 12.09 9.31
C ASP A 346 -29.92 13.43 8.76
N GLY A 347 -30.40 14.57 9.26
CA GLY A 347 -29.89 15.91 8.91
C GLY A 347 -28.44 16.16 9.34
N ILE A 348 -28.04 15.61 10.49
CA ILE A 348 -26.66 15.69 10.96
C ILE A 348 -25.74 14.83 10.10
N ILE A 349 -26.15 13.60 9.78
CA ILE A 349 -25.42 12.68 8.91
C ILE A 349 -25.19 13.34 7.54
N GLU A 350 -26.23 13.90 6.93
CA GLU A 350 -26.14 14.62 5.65
C GLU A 350 -25.17 15.82 5.71
N THR A 351 -25.17 16.54 6.84
CA THR A 351 -24.24 17.66 7.04
C THR A 351 -22.79 17.21 7.18
N ILE A 352 -22.55 16.10 7.91
CA ILE A 352 -21.23 15.49 8.06
C ILE A 352 -20.72 14.98 6.71
N GLU A 353 -21.58 14.38 5.90
CA GLU A 353 -21.23 13.91 4.56
C GLU A 353 -20.90 15.08 3.62
N LYS A 354 -21.66 16.17 3.66
CA LYS A 354 -21.34 17.42 2.91
C LYS A 354 -20.00 18.04 3.33
N ILE A 355 -19.67 17.99 4.63
CA ILE A 355 -18.37 18.46 5.15
C ILE A 355 -17.24 17.53 4.68
N LYS A 356 -17.46 16.22 4.71
CA LYS A 356 -16.52 15.22 4.14
C LYS A 356 -16.25 15.49 2.66
N GLN A 357 -17.31 15.70 1.89
CA GLN A 357 -17.22 15.95 0.46
C GLN A 357 -16.46 17.25 0.13
N LYS A 358 -16.75 18.35 0.84
CA LYS A 358 -16.02 19.61 0.69
C LYS A 358 -14.52 19.50 1.03
N ARG A 359 -14.17 18.69 2.01
CA ARG A 359 -12.75 18.38 2.35
C ARG A 359 -12.06 17.60 1.25
N LEU A 360 -12.74 16.64 0.64
CA LEU A 360 -12.22 15.85 -0.48
C LEU A 360 -11.99 16.68 -1.75
N GLU A 361 -12.76 17.76 -1.91
CA GLU A 361 -12.65 18.69 -3.06
C GLU A 361 -11.57 19.77 -2.87
N GLY A 362 -10.81 19.76 -1.76
CA GLY A 362 -9.69 20.69 -1.53
C GLY A 362 -10.10 22.14 -1.25
N ASN A 363 -11.37 22.42 -0.99
CA ASN A 363 -11.93 23.76 -0.80
C ASN A 363 -12.02 24.20 0.67
N TYR A 364 -11.07 23.83 1.53
CA TYR A 364 -10.96 24.40 2.86
C TYR A 364 -9.83 25.42 2.91
N SER A 365 -10.13 26.71 2.69
CA SER A 365 -9.29 27.80 3.19
C SER A 365 -9.50 27.89 4.70
N GLU A 366 -8.43 27.87 5.47
CA GLU A 366 -8.39 28.22 6.89
C GLU A 366 -8.76 29.70 7.04
N SER A 367 -10.05 30.03 7.01
CA SER A 367 -10.53 31.38 7.34
C SER A 367 -11.91 31.30 7.95
N SER A 368 -11.96 31.03 9.23
CA SER A 368 -12.98 31.54 10.19
C SER A 368 -12.72 30.97 11.61
N GLU A 369 -11.54 31.20 12.16
CA GLU A 369 -11.40 31.39 13.60
C GLU A 369 -11.50 32.90 13.82
N ASP A 370 -12.72 33.42 13.97
CA ASP A 370 -13.03 34.66 14.67
C ASP A 370 -14.49 35.00 14.42
N SER A 371 -15.33 34.62 15.37
CA SER A 371 -16.49 35.40 15.83
C SER A 371 -17.55 34.52 16.53
N PHE A 372 -17.19 34.03 17.70
CA PHE A 372 -18.18 33.81 18.76
C PHE A 372 -17.68 34.53 20.03
N THR A 373 -17.72 35.84 19.99
CA THR A 373 -17.65 36.62 21.21
C THR A 373 -19.08 36.74 21.76
N ASP A 374 -19.17 36.38 23.02
CA ASP A 374 -20.32 36.62 23.89
C ASP A 374 -20.97 37.96 23.65
N SER A 375 -22.27 37.94 23.34
CA SER A 375 -23.18 39.05 23.60
C SER A 375 -24.28 38.56 24.53
N ASN A 376 -23.96 38.61 25.82
CA ASN A 376 -24.96 38.72 26.87
C ASN A 376 -24.50 39.76 27.87
N SER A 377 -25.06 40.94 27.75
CA SER A 377 -25.35 41.87 28.82
C SER A 377 -26.79 42.28 28.69
#